data_80dc7c579d339f236e4e243b1d68dfbc
#
_entry.id   80dc7c579d339f236e4e243b1d68dfbc
#
_cell.length_a   1.000
_cell.length_b   1.000
_cell.length_c   1.000
_cell.angle_alpha   90.00
_cell.angle_beta   90.00
_cell.angle_gamma   90.00
#
_symmetry.space_group_name_H-M   'P 1'
#
loop_
_entity.id
_entity.type
_entity.pdbx_description
1 polymer ?
#
loop_
_entity_poly.entity_id
_entity_poly.type
_entity_poly.pdbx_seq_one_letter_code
_entity_poly.pdbx_strand_id
1 'polypeptide(L)'
;MKKLFALLLVVCMMLSMVACGTGSTESTEPATTPNAEVTEASEVQAENAEPDTIVVMVPPIITDYVDQLNVWIEEFNELYPHLTIEVIATSWDDNVEKLTTMALSGQAPDIANIDASTMGTYVEMGVAVSLSDYMSADTLADYDEAALAYTTLENNVYGLPLYVSIQGLGGNKAMLEAAGVDVEKVQNEGWSFDEFMTAIANGTTDDCYGFVFANAGITTADFINIFGTSAGLSSAFTSDLKYAYTSENMHNLLTAIENVISSGYMPNYCVEAGTRLVMLETGDCKVTGKAMPLFESYVNKNNAGIADGTAVEGSVEVEYVFLPTPTMEGVTEGVYGAANAFIALRNQNTTDEHLANVMLFLDFISSGERAAVTANACYLSCVCETGREAQASMELDQSAGNAAAAARAVSLVAAPPAGVTAEQSANANTMMDEVIVPKMQALIAGETTADAMFQAICDEAFALFGEDGCETGFIGG
;
A
#
# COMPACT_ATOMS: atom_id res chain seq x y z
N MET A 1 34.22 34.57 22.67
CA MET A 1 33.28 35.67 22.35
C MET A 1 31.94 35.07 22.04
N LYS A 2 31.32 34.50 23.04
CA LYS A 2 29.96 33.97 23.01
C LYS A 2 29.31 34.49 24.28
N LYS A 3 28.44 35.50 24.21
CA LYS A 3 27.56 36.06 25.25
C LYS A 3 27.35 37.55 24.96
N LEU A 4 26.60 37.91 23.90
CA LEU A 4 26.09 39.29 23.73
C LEU A 4 25.01 39.35 22.61
N PHE A 5 24.04 38.44 22.59
CA PHE A 5 22.89 38.55 21.68
C PHE A 5 21.56 38.09 22.31
N ALA A 6 21.43 38.22 23.62
CA ALA A 6 20.23 37.83 24.33
C ALA A 6 19.67 38.96 25.19
N LEU A 7 19.59 40.17 24.68
CA LEU A 7 19.02 41.29 25.46
C LEU A 7 18.48 42.44 24.58
N LEU A 8 17.75 42.17 23.52
CA LEU A 8 17.13 43.25 22.71
C LEU A 8 15.76 42.89 22.11
N LEU A 9 14.95 42.08 22.78
CA LEU A 9 13.59 41.70 22.31
C LEU A 9 12.52 41.80 23.40
N VAL A 10 12.69 42.55 24.46
CA VAL A 10 11.74 42.72 25.56
C VAL A 10 11.27 44.17 25.79
N VAL A 11 11.47 45.09 24.88
CA VAL A 11 11.13 46.55 25.11
C VAL A 11 10.15 47.11 24.05
N CYS A 12 9.36 46.35 23.34
CA CYS A 12 8.38 46.90 22.38
C CYS A 12 6.92 46.52 22.62
N MET A 13 6.53 46.10 23.81
CA MET A 13 5.10 45.89 24.15
C MET A 13 4.72 46.60 25.44
N MET A 14 4.67 47.95 25.42
CA MET A 14 3.84 48.75 26.34
C MET A 14 3.83 50.18 25.80
N LEU A 15 2.73 50.54 25.14
CA LEU A 15 2.15 51.90 25.08
C LEU A 15 1.15 51.99 23.92
N SER A 16 -0.11 51.82 24.24
CA SER A 16 -1.22 52.62 23.67
C SER A 16 -2.54 52.20 24.30
N MET A 17 -2.83 52.81 25.44
CA MET A 17 -4.21 52.99 25.88
C MET A 17 -4.57 54.47 25.71
N VAL A 18 -5.90 54.64 25.43
CA VAL A 18 -6.71 55.84 25.54
C VAL A 18 -6.86 56.71 24.28
N ALA A 19 -8.04 56.61 23.69
CA ALA A 19 -8.96 57.76 23.48
C ALA A 19 -10.38 57.29 23.10
N CYS A 20 -11.36 57.65 23.90
CA CYS A 20 -12.79 57.60 23.65
C CYS A 20 -13.24 58.55 22.55
N GLY A 21 -14.28 58.12 21.76
CA GLY A 21 -15.00 59.04 20.86
C GLY A 21 -16.26 58.37 20.30
N THR A 22 -17.39 58.79 20.74
CA THR A 22 -18.78 58.40 20.47
C THR A 22 -19.20 58.53 19.00
N GLY A 23 -20.01 57.56 18.50
CA GLY A 23 -20.78 57.73 17.27
C GLY A 23 -21.47 56.40 16.80
N SER A 24 -22.76 56.38 16.87
CA SER A 24 -23.73 55.30 16.71
C SER A 24 -23.90 54.76 15.28
N THR A 25 -24.43 53.51 15.24
CA THR A 25 -25.33 52.81 14.28
C THR A 25 -24.69 52.02 13.13
N GLU A 26 -24.84 50.81 13.15
CA GLU A 26 -25.62 49.81 12.43
C GLU A 26 -24.95 48.41 12.42
N SER A 27 -25.78 47.41 12.68
CA SER A 27 -25.50 46.00 12.87
C SER A 27 -24.85 45.34 11.64
N THR A 28 -23.81 44.57 11.89
CA THR A 28 -23.51 43.31 11.22
C THR A 28 -22.78 42.42 12.22
N GLU A 29 -23.36 41.28 12.53
CA GLU A 29 -22.76 40.27 13.39
C GLU A 29 -21.40 39.83 12.83
N PRO A 30 -20.36 39.74 13.62
CA PRO A 30 -19.16 38.99 13.27
C PRO A 30 -19.34 37.54 13.77
N ALA A 31 -19.05 36.61 12.88
CA ALA A 31 -18.92 35.19 13.16
C ALA A 31 -18.07 34.94 14.42
N THR A 32 -18.67 34.23 15.35
CA THR A 32 -18.02 33.68 16.54
C THR A 32 -17.00 32.61 16.11
N THR A 33 -15.76 32.86 16.39
CA THR A 33 -14.69 31.83 16.40
C THR A 33 -14.97 30.88 17.57
N PRO A 34 -15.10 29.56 17.34
CA PRO A 34 -15.22 28.59 18.43
C PRO A 34 -13.81 28.10 18.79
N ASN A 35 -13.09 28.77 19.66
CA ASN A 35 -11.76 28.27 20.06
C ASN A 35 -11.36 28.52 21.53
N ALA A 36 -12.31 28.78 22.44
CA ALA A 36 -12.01 28.94 23.85
C ALA A 36 -12.71 27.94 24.78
N GLU A 37 -13.82 27.28 24.34
CA GLU A 37 -14.56 26.31 25.17
C GLU A 37 -14.05 24.87 24.97
N VAL A 38 -13.40 24.55 23.85
CA VAL A 38 -12.89 23.19 23.58
C VAL A 38 -11.63 22.89 24.39
N THR A 39 -10.78 23.90 24.65
CA THR A 39 -9.51 23.72 25.39
C THR A 39 -9.73 23.45 26.90
N GLU A 40 -10.67 24.12 27.55
CA GLU A 40 -10.93 23.89 29.00
C GLU A 40 -11.65 22.56 29.29
N ALA A 41 -12.51 22.11 28.37
CA ALA A 41 -13.21 20.81 28.54
C ALA A 41 -12.26 19.63 28.28
N SER A 42 -11.30 19.76 27.35
CA SER A 42 -10.29 18.75 27.08
C SER A 42 -9.25 18.63 28.18
N GLU A 43 -8.78 19.74 28.75
CA GLU A 43 -7.83 19.74 29.88
C GLU A 43 -8.44 19.12 31.15
N VAL A 44 -9.69 19.37 31.42
CA VAL A 44 -10.41 18.80 32.61
C VAL A 44 -10.69 17.30 32.44
N GLN A 45 -10.89 16.80 31.22
CA GLN A 45 -11.02 15.35 30.95
C GLN A 45 -9.68 14.61 31.05
N ALA A 46 -8.58 15.22 30.61
CA ALA A 46 -7.25 14.61 30.66
C ALA A 46 -6.71 14.46 32.09
N GLU A 47 -7.07 15.34 33.02
CA GLU A 47 -6.57 15.37 34.42
C GLU A 47 -7.15 14.24 35.30
N ASN A 48 -8.24 13.57 34.88
CA ASN A 48 -8.91 12.48 35.60
C ASN A 48 -9.04 11.18 34.82
N ALA A 49 -8.41 11.06 33.66
CA ALA A 49 -8.45 9.84 32.87
C ALA A 49 -7.49 8.78 33.47
N GLU A 50 -7.95 7.53 33.51
CA GLU A 50 -7.10 6.41 34.00
C GLU A 50 -5.98 6.15 32.98
N PRO A 51 -4.76 5.83 33.43
CA PRO A 51 -3.67 5.46 32.54
C PRO A 51 -4.01 4.22 31.70
N ASP A 52 -3.71 4.28 30.41
CA ASP A 52 -3.95 3.18 29.49
C ASP A 52 -2.78 3.00 28.53
N THR A 53 -2.60 1.78 28.01
CA THR A 53 -1.50 1.44 27.09
C THR A 53 -2.06 0.84 25.82
N ILE A 54 -1.70 1.42 24.69
CA ILE A 54 -2.08 1.00 23.34
C ILE A 54 -0.86 0.37 22.66
N VAL A 55 -1.00 -0.85 22.19
CA VAL A 55 0.05 -1.60 21.49
C VAL A 55 -0.16 -1.51 19.99
N VAL A 56 0.84 -1.00 19.27
CA VAL A 56 0.79 -0.81 17.81
C VAL A 56 1.85 -1.66 17.13
N MET A 57 1.44 -2.47 16.16
CA MET A 57 2.33 -3.33 15.38
C MET A 57 2.46 -2.79 13.95
N VAL A 58 3.73 -2.54 13.52
CA VAL A 58 4.01 -1.92 12.23
C VAL A 58 5.21 -2.57 11.52
N PRO A 59 5.12 -2.82 10.20
CA PRO A 59 6.25 -3.08 9.33
C PRO A 59 6.90 -1.73 8.93
N PRO A 60 8.08 -1.75 8.26
CA PRO A 60 8.73 -0.53 7.75
C PRO A 60 7.98 -0.01 6.51
N ILE A 61 6.85 0.70 6.71
CA ILE A 61 6.03 1.29 5.63
C ILE A 61 6.90 2.19 4.75
N ILE A 62 7.76 2.99 5.37
CA ILE A 62 8.88 3.71 4.76
C ILE A 62 10.15 3.38 5.55
N THR A 63 11.33 3.70 5.00
CA THR A 63 12.63 3.27 5.55
C THR A 63 12.78 3.56 7.06
N ASP A 64 12.37 4.74 7.53
CA ASP A 64 12.52 5.19 8.90
C ASP A 64 11.16 5.33 9.61
N TYR A 65 10.18 4.48 9.25
CA TYR A 65 8.79 4.64 9.73
C TYR A 65 8.67 4.60 11.25
N VAL A 66 9.40 3.70 11.91
CA VAL A 66 9.34 3.59 13.39
C VAL A 66 9.90 4.85 14.06
N ASP A 67 10.95 5.45 13.50
CA ASP A 67 11.50 6.70 14.02
C ASP A 67 10.50 7.86 13.84
N GLN A 68 9.85 7.92 12.68
CA GLN A 68 8.79 8.89 12.42
C GLN A 68 7.57 8.67 13.33
N LEU A 69 7.16 7.41 13.53
CA LEU A 69 6.06 7.06 14.44
C LEU A 69 6.37 7.49 15.89
N ASN A 70 7.61 7.33 16.35
CA ASN A 70 8.01 7.80 17.69
C ASN A 70 7.87 9.31 17.84
N VAL A 71 8.18 10.11 16.81
CA VAL A 71 7.93 11.56 16.82
C VAL A 71 6.43 11.85 16.97
N TRP A 72 5.58 11.16 16.20
CA TRP A 72 4.13 11.32 16.31
C TRP A 72 3.57 10.84 17.65
N ILE A 73 4.16 9.82 18.26
CA ILE A 73 3.81 9.37 19.63
C ILE A 73 4.11 10.47 20.65
N GLU A 74 5.24 11.18 20.53
CA GLU A 74 5.55 12.30 21.42
C GLU A 74 4.50 13.42 21.26
N GLU A 75 4.12 13.78 20.03
CA GLU A 75 3.06 14.76 19.75
C GLU A 75 1.69 14.29 20.30
N PHE A 76 1.36 13.01 20.14
CA PHE A 76 0.12 12.44 20.67
C PHE A 76 0.06 12.47 22.21
N ASN A 77 1.18 12.16 22.86
CA ASN A 77 1.30 12.19 24.32
C ASN A 77 1.19 13.60 24.90
N GLU A 78 1.52 14.66 24.13
CA GLU A 78 1.23 16.04 24.55
C GLU A 78 -0.27 16.32 24.62
N LEU A 79 -1.06 15.69 23.72
CA LEU A 79 -2.53 15.82 23.71
C LEU A 79 -3.21 14.87 24.72
N TYR A 80 -2.67 13.67 24.91
CA TYR A 80 -3.23 12.60 25.73
C TYR A 80 -2.19 12.02 26.69
N PRO A 81 -1.77 12.77 27.73
CA PRO A 81 -0.66 12.38 28.61
C PRO A 81 -0.92 11.15 29.48
N HIS A 82 -2.17 10.68 29.57
CA HIS A 82 -2.56 9.46 30.28
C HIS A 82 -2.41 8.20 29.41
N LEU A 83 -2.19 8.33 28.11
CA LEU A 83 -2.03 7.22 27.19
C LEU A 83 -0.55 6.93 26.95
N THR A 84 -0.19 5.64 26.92
CA THR A 84 1.14 5.16 26.56
C THR A 84 1.03 4.35 25.27
N ILE A 85 1.90 4.59 24.32
CA ILE A 85 1.95 3.84 23.06
C ILE A 85 3.17 2.94 23.06
N GLU A 86 2.97 1.63 22.87
CA GLU A 86 4.03 0.64 22.71
C GLU A 86 4.08 0.15 21.26
N VAL A 87 5.27 0.23 20.63
CA VAL A 87 5.47 -0.14 19.23
C VAL A 87 6.11 -1.53 19.13
N ILE A 88 5.48 -2.41 18.37
CA ILE A 88 6.02 -3.69 17.93
C ILE A 88 6.47 -3.53 16.48
N ALA A 89 7.75 -3.32 16.24
CA ALA A 89 8.31 -3.31 14.90
C ALA A 89 8.41 -4.74 14.34
N THR A 90 8.09 -4.88 13.06
CA THR A 90 8.18 -6.14 12.30
C THR A 90 8.91 -5.93 10.99
N SER A 91 9.23 -7.01 10.26
CA SER A 91 9.54 -6.96 8.83
C SER A 91 8.24 -7.15 8.01
N TRP A 92 8.26 -6.83 6.72
CA TRP A 92 7.14 -7.15 5.84
C TRP A 92 6.88 -8.67 5.76
N ASP A 93 7.94 -9.47 5.79
CA ASP A 93 7.84 -10.93 5.68
C ASP A 93 7.25 -11.57 6.94
N ASP A 94 7.58 -11.03 8.13
CA ASP A 94 7.12 -11.59 9.42
C ASP A 94 5.78 -11.02 9.90
N ASN A 95 5.30 -9.92 9.30
CA ASN A 95 4.17 -9.15 9.82
C ASN A 95 2.90 -9.98 9.91
N VAL A 96 2.52 -10.66 8.85
CA VAL A 96 1.29 -11.47 8.76
C VAL A 96 1.37 -12.66 9.72
N GLU A 97 2.47 -13.43 9.70
CA GLU A 97 2.63 -14.62 10.54
C GLU A 97 2.60 -14.25 12.03
N LYS A 98 3.33 -13.21 12.41
CA LYS A 98 3.38 -12.73 13.80
C LYS A 98 2.02 -12.22 14.27
N LEU A 99 1.33 -11.41 13.47
CA LEU A 99 0.00 -10.89 13.80
C LEU A 99 -1.01 -12.02 13.96
N THR A 100 -1.03 -12.96 13.02
CA THR A 100 -1.91 -14.15 13.07
C THR A 100 -1.65 -14.99 14.32
N THR A 101 -0.38 -15.24 14.66
CA THR A 101 -0.01 -15.99 15.87
C THR A 101 -0.46 -15.27 17.13
N MET A 102 -0.29 -13.94 17.20
CA MET A 102 -0.74 -13.14 18.34
C MET A 102 -2.26 -13.13 18.45
N ALA A 103 -2.99 -13.01 17.34
CA ALA A 103 -4.44 -13.06 17.29
C ALA A 103 -4.98 -14.43 17.79
N LEU A 104 -4.44 -15.53 17.29
CA LEU A 104 -4.83 -16.89 17.70
C LEU A 104 -4.55 -17.17 19.18
N SER A 105 -3.51 -16.56 19.76
CA SER A 105 -3.19 -16.69 21.18
C SER A 105 -3.99 -15.75 22.09
N GLY A 106 -4.88 -14.91 21.55
CA GLY A 106 -5.63 -13.89 22.29
C GLY A 106 -4.78 -12.73 22.77
N GLN A 107 -3.63 -12.49 22.16
CA GLN A 107 -2.67 -11.43 22.49
C GLN A 107 -2.45 -10.49 21.29
N ALA A 108 -3.47 -10.29 20.44
CA ALA A 108 -3.39 -9.33 19.36
C ALA A 108 -2.97 -7.95 19.88
N PRO A 109 -2.16 -7.18 19.11
CA PRO A 109 -1.94 -5.77 19.40
C PRO A 109 -3.27 -5.02 19.25
N ASP A 110 -3.36 -3.81 19.76
CA ASP A 110 -4.59 -3.02 19.66
C ASP A 110 -4.76 -2.39 18.27
N ILE A 111 -3.64 -2.04 17.65
CA ILE A 111 -3.58 -1.52 16.26
C ILE A 111 -2.53 -2.32 15.49
N ALA A 112 -2.84 -2.69 14.26
CA ALA A 112 -1.87 -3.27 13.35
C ALA A 112 -1.94 -2.64 11.96
N ASN A 113 -0.77 -2.46 11.34
CA ASN A 113 -0.70 -2.12 9.92
C ASN A 113 -0.70 -3.42 9.10
N ILE A 114 -1.60 -3.48 8.11
CA ILE A 114 -1.78 -4.65 7.24
C ILE A 114 -1.91 -4.26 5.76
N ASP A 115 -1.68 -5.22 4.89
CA ASP A 115 -2.29 -5.20 3.57
C ASP A 115 -3.78 -5.56 3.72
N ALA A 116 -4.65 -4.74 3.13
CA ALA A 116 -6.10 -4.89 3.29
C ALA A 116 -6.63 -6.24 2.76
N SER A 117 -5.91 -6.90 1.86
CA SER A 117 -6.27 -8.24 1.38
C SER A 117 -6.33 -9.28 2.50
N THR A 118 -5.54 -9.11 3.57
CA THR A 118 -5.50 -10.05 4.71
C THR A 118 -6.57 -9.79 5.77
N MET A 119 -7.34 -8.70 5.65
CA MET A 119 -8.31 -8.25 6.65
C MET A 119 -9.39 -9.29 6.93
N GLY A 120 -9.89 -9.98 5.90
CA GLY A 120 -10.92 -11.01 6.05
C GLY A 120 -10.55 -12.08 7.06
N THR A 121 -9.29 -12.46 7.13
CA THR A 121 -8.79 -13.42 8.11
C THR A 121 -9.02 -12.95 9.56
N TYR A 122 -8.74 -11.69 9.87
CA TYR A 122 -8.90 -11.16 11.23
C TYR A 122 -10.37 -10.89 11.57
N VAL A 123 -11.20 -10.59 10.58
CA VAL A 123 -12.66 -10.48 10.76
C VAL A 123 -13.26 -11.86 11.05
N GLU A 124 -12.89 -12.92 10.29
CA GLU A 124 -13.34 -14.30 10.54
C GLU A 124 -12.86 -14.85 11.88
N MET A 125 -11.68 -14.47 12.33
CA MET A 125 -11.20 -14.78 13.69
C MET A 125 -12.00 -14.07 14.79
N GLY A 126 -12.82 -13.08 14.44
CA GLY A 126 -13.59 -12.25 15.39
C GLY A 126 -12.72 -11.29 16.21
N VAL A 127 -11.49 -11.00 15.76
CA VAL A 127 -10.57 -10.09 16.46
C VAL A 127 -10.54 -8.69 15.86
N ALA A 128 -10.86 -8.50 14.58
CA ALA A 128 -10.94 -7.19 13.96
C ALA A 128 -12.16 -6.41 14.48
N VAL A 129 -11.97 -5.12 14.74
CA VAL A 129 -13.02 -4.21 15.25
C VAL A 129 -13.66 -3.47 14.09
N SER A 130 -15.00 -3.49 14.00
CA SER A 130 -15.74 -2.62 13.07
C SER A 130 -15.55 -1.16 13.47
N LEU A 131 -14.84 -0.39 12.66
CA LEU A 131 -14.64 1.05 12.91
C LEU A 131 -15.93 1.83 12.78
N SER A 132 -16.90 1.33 11.99
CA SER A 132 -18.23 1.93 11.84
C SER A 132 -18.99 2.02 13.17
N ASP A 133 -18.65 1.20 14.16
CA ASP A 133 -19.30 1.19 15.47
C ASP A 133 -18.68 2.21 16.46
N TYR A 134 -17.47 2.68 16.20
CA TYR A 134 -16.67 3.50 17.12
C TYR A 134 -16.28 4.87 16.56
N MET A 135 -16.13 5.01 15.26
CA MET A 135 -15.76 6.26 14.62
C MET A 135 -16.98 7.03 14.14
N SER A 136 -16.89 8.36 14.12
CA SER A 136 -17.95 9.21 13.60
C SER A 136 -18.12 9.04 12.08
N ALA A 137 -19.31 9.30 11.58
CA ALA A 137 -19.55 9.32 10.13
C ALA A 137 -18.72 10.39 9.43
N ASP A 138 -18.42 11.50 10.10
CA ASP A 138 -17.59 12.59 9.55
C ASP A 138 -16.12 12.14 9.40
N THR A 139 -15.58 11.39 10.38
CA THR A 139 -14.23 10.80 10.30
C THR A 139 -14.10 9.86 9.10
N LEU A 140 -15.08 8.97 8.91
CA LEU A 140 -15.08 8.03 7.80
C LEU A 140 -15.33 8.74 6.45
N ALA A 141 -16.08 9.84 6.43
CA ALA A 141 -16.34 10.63 5.24
C ALA A 141 -15.11 11.44 4.74
N ASP A 142 -14.07 11.58 5.57
CA ASP A 142 -12.80 12.17 5.15
C ASP A 142 -12.08 11.29 4.10
N TYR A 143 -12.35 9.98 4.09
CA TYR A 143 -11.70 9.01 3.22
C TYR A 143 -12.45 8.81 1.90
N ASP A 144 -11.70 8.59 0.82
CA ASP A 144 -12.25 8.23 -0.49
C ASP A 144 -13.03 6.91 -0.40
N GLU A 145 -14.26 6.89 -0.91
CA GLU A 145 -15.10 5.68 -0.93
C GLU A 145 -14.39 4.49 -1.63
N ALA A 146 -13.66 4.77 -2.73
CA ALA A 146 -12.88 3.76 -3.45
C ALA A 146 -11.73 3.17 -2.61
N ALA A 147 -11.13 3.95 -1.72
CA ALA A 147 -10.09 3.48 -0.81
C ALA A 147 -10.68 2.69 0.36
N LEU A 148 -11.79 3.19 0.95
CA LEU A 148 -12.50 2.45 1.99
C LEU A 148 -13.05 1.11 1.49
N ALA A 149 -13.34 0.96 0.19
CA ALA A 149 -13.80 -0.31 -0.37
C ALA A 149 -12.82 -1.47 -0.10
N TYR A 150 -11.52 -1.19 -0.02
CA TYR A 150 -10.50 -2.20 0.32
C TYR A 150 -10.59 -2.69 1.77
N THR A 151 -11.11 -1.86 2.67
CA THR A 151 -11.20 -2.14 4.11
C THR A 151 -12.65 -2.32 4.59
N THR A 152 -13.57 -2.52 3.64
CA THR A 152 -15.00 -2.74 3.90
C THR A 152 -15.38 -4.19 3.59
N LEU A 153 -15.91 -4.89 4.59
CA LEU A 153 -16.51 -6.21 4.44
C LEU A 153 -17.94 -6.18 4.99
N GLU A 154 -18.89 -6.75 4.26
CA GLU A 154 -20.30 -6.81 4.68
C GLU A 154 -20.89 -5.43 5.09
N ASN A 155 -20.49 -4.36 4.41
CA ASN A 155 -20.83 -2.96 4.67
C ASN A 155 -20.28 -2.37 5.98
N ASN A 156 -19.32 -3.04 6.64
CA ASN A 156 -18.63 -2.51 7.82
C ASN A 156 -17.20 -2.15 7.44
N VAL A 157 -16.75 -0.97 7.86
CA VAL A 157 -15.37 -0.52 7.71
C VAL A 157 -14.53 -1.09 8.84
N TYR A 158 -13.46 -1.82 8.54
CA TYR A 158 -12.57 -2.43 9.53
C TYR A 158 -11.19 -1.78 9.60
N GLY A 159 -10.84 -0.91 8.67
CA GLY A 159 -9.53 -0.25 8.65
C GLY A 159 -9.55 1.12 8.01
N LEU A 160 -8.59 1.96 8.39
CA LEU A 160 -8.33 3.24 7.75
C LEU A 160 -7.17 3.09 6.76
N PRO A 161 -7.43 3.22 5.45
CA PRO A 161 -6.37 3.12 4.44
C PRO A 161 -5.44 4.33 4.52
N LEU A 162 -4.12 4.08 4.48
CA LEU A 162 -3.10 5.13 4.39
C LEU A 162 -2.91 5.60 2.95
N TYR A 163 -2.95 4.65 2.04
CA TYR A 163 -2.84 4.86 0.60
C TYR A 163 -3.33 3.61 -0.16
N VAL A 164 -3.62 3.78 -1.43
CA VAL A 164 -3.74 2.67 -2.38
C VAL A 164 -2.47 2.68 -3.22
N SER A 165 -1.64 1.66 -3.06
CA SER A 165 -0.42 1.50 -3.85
C SER A 165 -0.77 1.11 -5.27
N ILE A 166 -0.06 1.70 -6.23
CA ILE A 166 -0.08 1.28 -7.63
C ILE A 166 1.13 0.38 -7.87
N GLN A 167 0.88 -0.79 -8.41
CA GLN A 167 1.92 -1.78 -8.63
C GLN A 167 1.97 -2.17 -10.11
N GLY A 168 3.18 -2.18 -10.64
CA GLY A 168 3.45 -2.48 -12.03
C GLY A 168 4.85 -3.02 -12.23
N LEU A 169 5.48 -2.57 -13.30
CA LEU A 169 6.84 -2.94 -13.67
C LEU A 169 7.76 -1.73 -13.55
N GLY A 170 9.05 -2.01 -13.33
CA GLY A 170 10.12 -1.02 -13.38
C GLY A 170 11.14 -1.40 -14.44
N GLY A 171 11.83 -0.42 -15.00
CA GLY A 171 12.81 -0.72 -16.02
C GLY A 171 14.02 0.24 -16.02
N ASN A 172 15.07 -0.20 -16.66
CA ASN A 172 16.19 0.66 -17.05
C ASN A 172 15.89 1.22 -18.44
N LYS A 173 15.61 2.52 -18.53
CA LYS A 173 15.20 3.20 -19.76
C LYS A 173 16.16 2.95 -20.93
N ALA A 174 17.44 3.15 -20.71
CA ALA A 174 18.45 2.99 -21.76
C ALA A 174 18.48 1.56 -22.32
N MET A 175 18.33 0.56 -21.45
CA MET A 175 18.29 -0.84 -21.85
C MET A 175 17.00 -1.21 -22.60
N LEU A 176 15.87 -0.62 -22.21
CA LEU A 176 14.57 -0.81 -22.86
C LEU A 176 14.57 -0.18 -24.26
N GLU A 177 15.05 1.06 -24.39
CA GLU A 177 15.19 1.74 -25.68
C GLU A 177 16.13 0.98 -26.63
N ALA A 178 17.23 0.44 -26.10
CA ALA A 178 18.13 -0.43 -26.88
C ALA A 178 17.46 -1.75 -27.30
N ALA A 179 16.46 -2.24 -26.56
CA ALA A 179 15.64 -3.40 -26.94
C ALA A 179 14.50 -3.04 -27.92
N GLY A 180 14.36 -1.76 -28.27
CA GLY A 180 13.38 -1.26 -29.25
C GLY A 180 12.05 -0.78 -28.63
N VAL A 181 12.02 -0.55 -27.31
CA VAL A 181 10.83 -0.05 -26.61
C VAL A 181 10.77 1.46 -26.70
N ASP A 182 9.62 2.00 -27.11
CA ASP A 182 9.27 3.40 -26.94
C ASP A 182 8.73 3.61 -25.53
N VAL A 183 9.63 3.96 -24.60
CA VAL A 183 9.32 4.07 -23.18
C VAL A 183 8.28 5.15 -22.91
N GLU A 184 8.36 6.29 -23.62
CA GLU A 184 7.39 7.38 -23.44
C GLU A 184 5.98 6.96 -23.87
N LYS A 185 5.86 6.24 -25.01
CA LYS A 185 4.60 5.65 -25.44
C LYS A 185 4.05 4.68 -24.39
N VAL A 186 4.90 3.75 -23.89
CA VAL A 186 4.47 2.75 -22.92
C VAL A 186 3.98 3.40 -21.63
N GLN A 187 4.67 4.43 -21.12
CA GLN A 187 4.24 5.15 -19.92
C GLN A 187 2.90 5.87 -20.09
N ASN A 188 2.65 6.45 -21.28
CA ASN A 188 1.48 7.27 -21.54
C ASN A 188 0.27 6.49 -22.09
N GLU A 189 0.50 5.41 -22.83
CA GLU A 189 -0.54 4.68 -23.57
C GLU A 189 -0.68 3.20 -23.17
N GLY A 190 0.30 2.66 -22.42
CA GLY A 190 0.40 1.23 -22.14
C GLY A 190 1.06 0.46 -23.27
N TRP A 191 1.13 -0.86 -23.12
CA TRP A 191 1.65 -1.80 -24.10
C TRP A 191 0.90 -3.13 -24.08
N SER A 192 0.92 -3.80 -25.22
CA SER A 192 0.37 -5.16 -25.34
C SER A 192 1.33 -6.20 -24.73
N PHE A 193 0.78 -7.36 -24.39
CA PHE A 193 1.58 -8.50 -23.93
C PHE A 193 2.59 -8.95 -24.99
N ASP A 194 2.26 -8.84 -26.28
CA ASP A 194 3.16 -9.16 -27.39
C ASP A 194 4.33 -8.16 -27.50
N GLU A 195 4.07 -6.87 -27.28
CA GLU A 195 5.11 -5.83 -27.22
C GLU A 195 6.05 -6.11 -26.03
N PHE A 196 5.50 -6.47 -24.87
CA PHE A 196 6.29 -6.87 -23.70
C PHE A 196 7.15 -8.12 -23.97
N MET A 197 6.56 -9.18 -24.52
CA MET A 197 7.28 -10.40 -24.87
C MET A 197 8.44 -10.12 -25.85
N THR A 198 8.21 -9.26 -26.83
CA THR A 198 9.24 -8.82 -27.79
C THR A 198 10.35 -8.04 -27.08
N ALA A 199 10.00 -7.14 -26.16
CA ALA A 199 10.96 -6.34 -25.40
C ALA A 199 11.86 -7.21 -24.53
N ILE A 200 11.27 -8.15 -23.77
CA ILE A 200 12.06 -9.03 -22.89
C ILE A 200 12.89 -10.05 -23.69
N ALA A 201 12.39 -10.56 -24.82
CA ALA A 201 13.15 -11.42 -25.70
C ALA A 201 14.37 -10.70 -26.30
N ASN A 202 14.19 -9.48 -26.84
CA ASN A 202 15.28 -8.64 -27.35
C ASN A 202 16.23 -8.19 -26.23
N GLY A 203 15.72 -8.12 -25.02
CA GLY A 203 16.45 -7.73 -23.82
C GLY A 203 17.29 -8.84 -23.20
N THR A 204 16.99 -10.10 -23.46
CA THR A 204 17.69 -11.24 -22.85
C THR A 204 19.01 -11.51 -23.57
N THR A 205 20.07 -11.71 -22.80
CA THR A 205 21.41 -12.11 -23.27
C THR A 205 21.97 -13.19 -22.34
N ASP A 206 23.19 -13.68 -22.61
CA ASP A 206 23.85 -14.66 -21.75
C ASP A 206 24.08 -14.14 -20.30
N ASP A 207 24.22 -12.82 -20.13
CA ASP A 207 24.55 -12.14 -18.86
C ASP A 207 23.42 -11.26 -18.32
N CYS A 208 22.24 -11.23 -18.95
CA CYS A 208 21.16 -10.35 -18.56
C CYS A 208 19.79 -10.94 -18.89
N TYR A 209 18.90 -10.98 -17.89
CA TYR A 209 17.52 -11.34 -18.11
C TYR A 209 16.71 -10.17 -18.71
N GLY A 210 15.81 -10.48 -19.63
CA GLY A 210 14.85 -9.48 -20.13
C GLY A 210 13.85 -9.04 -19.06
N PHE A 211 13.50 -9.98 -18.16
CA PHE A 211 12.54 -9.76 -17.10
C PHE A 211 12.94 -10.49 -15.81
N VAL A 212 12.68 -9.88 -14.67
CA VAL A 212 12.81 -10.51 -13.35
C VAL A 212 11.60 -10.14 -12.50
N PHE A 213 10.99 -11.12 -11.84
CA PHE A 213 10.00 -10.89 -10.81
C PHE A 213 10.42 -11.60 -9.52
N ALA A 214 10.26 -10.93 -8.37
CA ALA A 214 10.50 -11.58 -7.09
C ALA A 214 9.42 -12.65 -6.83
N ASN A 215 9.85 -13.82 -6.37
CA ASN A 215 9.00 -14.99 -6.21
C ASN A 215 9.27 -15.76 -4.91
N ALA A 216 9.81 -15.05 -3.90
CA ALA A 216 9.97 -15.55 -2.55
C ALA A 216 8.83 -15.06 -1.65
N GLY A 217 8.27 -15.93 -0.84
CA GLY A 217 7.23 -15.57 0.11
C GLY A 217 6.05 -14.85 -0.52
N ILE A 218 5.63 -13.75 0.09
CA ILE A 218 4.48 -12.94 -0.33
C ILE A 218 4.63 -12.35 -1.75
N THR A 219 5.85 -12.15 -2.23
CA THR A 219 6.06 -11.58 -3.58
C THR A 219 5.62 -12.53 -4.70
N THR A 220 5.44 -13.81 -4.41
CA THR A 220 4.83 -14.76 -5.35
C THR A 220 3.34 -14.45 -5.57
N ALA A 221 2.61 -14.08 -4.50
CA ALA A 221 1.23 -13.63 -4.60
C ALA A 221 1.13 -12.33 -5.43
N ASP A 222 2.06 -11.39 -5.21
CA ASP A 222 2.14 -10.16 -5.99
C ASP A 222 2.30 -10.42 -7.49
N PHE A 223 3.03 -11.46 -7.88
CA PHE A 223 3.17 -11.81 -9.29
C PHE A 223 1.82 -12.13 -9.93
N ILE A 224 1.01 -12.97 -9.27
CA ILE A 224 -0.34 -13.29 -9.75
C ILE A 224 -1.25 -12.06 -9.72
N ASN A 225 -1.24 -11.27 -8.65
CA ASN A 225 -2.10 -10.11 -8.51
C ASN A 225 -1.78 -9.03 -9.55
N ILE A 226 -0.50 -8.72 -9.77
CA ILE A 226 -0.06 -7.69 -10.72
C ILE A 226 -0.31 -8.15 -12.16
N PHE A 227 0.14 -9.34 -12.54
CA PHE A 227 -0.08 -9.87 -13.89
C PHE A 227 -1.51 -10.37 -14.11
N GLY A 228 -2.30 -10.57 -13.06
CA GLY A 228 -3.73 -10.80 -13.17
C GLY A 228 -4.43 -9.70 -13.96
N THR A 229 -4.03 -8.44 -13.75
CA THR A 229 -4.59 -7.31 -14.51
C THR A 229 -4.31 -7.41 -16.02
N SER A 230 -3.19 -8.02 -16.43
CA SER A 230 -2.89 -8.30 -17.84
C SER A 230 -3.95 -9.19 -18.50
N ALA A 231 -4.57 -10.07 -17.72
CA ALA A 231 -5.61 -11.00 -18.17
C ALA A 231 -7.02 -10.56 -17.76
N GLY A 232 -7.22 -9.33 -17.25
CA GLY A 232 -8.52 -8.83 -16.82
C GLY A 232 -8.96 -9.30 -15.43
N LEU A 233 -8.04 -9.86 -14.64
CA LEU A 233 -8.28 -10.29 -13.26
C LEU A 233 -7.84 -9.19 -12.29
N SER A 234 -8.67 -8.19 -12.09
CA SER A 234 -8.37 -7.05 -11.19
C SER A 234 -8.64 -7.34 -9.72
N SER A 235 -9.32 -8.44 -9.41
CA SER A 235 -9.68 -8.90 -8.07
C SER A 235 -9.80 -10.43 -8.06
N ALA A 236 -9.72 -11.02 -6.88
CA ALA A 236 -10.03 -12.45 -6.68
C ALA A 236 -11.53 -12.78 -6.93
N PHE A 237 -12.38 -11.74 -6.92
CA PHE A 237 -13.82 -11.89 -7.16
C PHE A 237 -14.30 -11.03 -8.32
N THR A 238 -15.24 -11.55 -9.09
CA THR A 238 -15.98 -10.81 -10.11
C THR A 238 -16.99 -9.86 -9.47
N SER A 239 -17.62 -8.99 -10.25
CA SER A 239 -18.68 -8.06 -9.77
C SER A 239 -19.92 -8.78 -9.24
N ASP A 240 -20.16 -10.03 -9.61
CA ASP A 240 -21.23 -10.90 -9.10
C ASP A 240 -20.71 -11.89 -8.02
N LEU A 241 -19.55 -11.57 -7.43
CA LEU A 241 -18.94 -12.24 -6.26
C LEU A 241 -18.55 -13.70 -6.49
N LYS A 242 -18.27 -14.08 -7.73
CA LYS A 242 -17.68 -15.39 -8.04
C LYS A 242 -16.16 -15.32 -7.97
N TYR A 243 -15.55 -16.41 -7.49
CA TYR A 243 -14.09 -16.52 -7.46
C TYR A 243 -13.52 -16.54 -8.89
N ALA A 244 -12.74 -15.53 -9.24
CA ALA A 244 -12.33 -15.24 -10.61
C ALA A 244 -11.16 -16.10 -11.13
N TYR A 245 -10.34 -16.67 -10.23
CA TYR A 245 -9.12 -17.39 -10.61
C TYR A 245 -9.36 -18.81 -11.14
N THR A 246 -10.63 -19.21 -11.27
CA THR A 246 -11.07 -20.44 -11.96
C THR A 246 -11.49 -20.20 -13.42
N SER A 247 -11.32 -18.98 -13.93
CA SER A 247 -11.69 -18.58 -15.29
C SER A 247 -10.63 -18.94 -16.33
N GLU A 248 -11.03 -18.94 -17.62
CA GLU A 248 -10.09 -19.05 -18.75
C GLU A 248 -9.02 -17.95 -18.74
N ASN A 249 -9.32 -16.77 -18.21
CA ASN A 249 -8.35 -15.69 -18.10
C ASN A 249 -7.17 -16.08 -17.21
N MET A 250 -7.43 -16.77 -16.10
CA MET A 250 -6.37 -17.29 -15.23
C MET A 250 -5.54 -18.36 -15.93
N HIS A 251 -6.17 -19.27 -16.66
CA HIS A 251 -5.46 -20.29 -17.44
C HIS A 251 -4.55 -19.65 -18.51
N ASN A 252 -5.05 -18.65 -19.24
CA ASN A 252 -4.28 -17.92 -20.23
C ASN A 252 -3.09 -17.18 -19.59
N LEU A 253 -3.28 -16.57 -18.42
CA LEU A 253 -2.23 -15.93 -17.66
C LEU A 253 -1.11 -16.92 -17.28
N LEU A 254 -1.48 -18.07 -16.69
CA LEU A 254 -0.52 -19.08 -16.29
C LEU A 254 0.27 -19.65 -17.48
N THR A 255 -0.40 -19.85 -18.61
CA THR A 255 0.23 -20.29 -19.86
C THR A 255 1.23 -19.23 -20.37
N ALA A 256 0.88 -17.96 -20.29
CA ALA A 256 1.78 -16.88 -20.69
C ALA A 256 3.01 -16.79 -19.78
N ILE A 257 2.83 -16.95 -18.47
CA ILE A 257 3.94 -16.98 -17.50
C ILE A 257 4.86 -18.18 -17.76
N GLU A 258 4.30 -19.38 -17.98
CA GLU A 258 5.07 -20.57 -18.33
C GLU A 258 5.91 -20.36 -19.59
N ASN A 259 5.38 -19.65 -20.61
CA ASN A 259 6.10 -19.30 -21.81
C ASN A 259 7.27 -18.33 -21.53
N VAL A 260 7.11 -17.35 -20.66
CA VAL A 260 8.21 -16.43 -20.25
C VAL A 260 9.34 -17.21 -19.60
N ILE A 261 9.00 -18.15 -18.70
CA ILE A 261 9.97 -18.98 -17.97
C ILE A 261 10.67 -19.95 -18.91
N SER A 262 9.94 -20.71 -19.69
CA SER A 262 10.47 -21.74 -20.58
C SER A 262 11.32 -21.16 -21.73
N SER A 263 11.08 -19.90 -22.10
CA SER A 263 11.91 -19.18 -23.07
C SER A 263 13.22 -18.65 -22.48
N GLY A 264 13.42 -18.79 -21.16
CA GLY A 264 14.62 -18.30 -20.47
C GLY A 264 14.68 -16.77 -20.33
N TYR A 265 13.57 -16.06 -20.50
CA TYR A 265 13.54 -14.60 -20.40
C TYR A 265 13.56 -14.10 -18.96
N MET A 266 13.26 -14.97 -18.00
CA MET A 266 13.36 -14.72 -16.57
C MET A 266 14.06 -15.88 -15.84
N PRO A 267 14.59 -15.65 -14.62
CA PRO A 267 15.15 -16.71 -13.79
C PRO A 267 14.12 -17.80 -13.49
N ASN A 268 14.57 -19.05 -13.49
CA ASN A 268 13.78 -20.22 -13.08
C ASN A 268 14.13 -20.69 -11.65
N TYR A 269 14.64 -19.79 -10.83
CA TYR A 269 14.97 -19.99 -9.42
C TYR A 269 14.34 -18.92 -8.55
N CYS A 270 14.39 -19.13 -7.23
CA CYS A 270 13.84 -18.20 -6.26
C CYS A 270 14.59 -16.87 -6.28
N VAL A 271 13.86 -15.77 -6.48
CA VAL A 271 14.35 -14.39 -6.42
C VAL A 271 13.67 -13.67 -5.28
N GLU A 272 14.45 -13.21 -4.31
CA GLU A 272 13.93 -12.46 -3.16
C GLU A 272 13.59 -11.01 -3.55
N ALA A 273 12.73 -10.38 -2.74
CA ALA A 273 12.23 -9.03 -2.99
C ALA A 273 13.35 -7.99 -3.18
N GLY A 274 14.39 -8.02 -2.35
CA GLY A 274 15.55 -7.12 -2.45
C GLY A 274 16.41 -7.40 -3.69
N THR A 275 16.60 -8.68 -4.02
CA THR A 275 17.47 -9.10 -5.12
C THR A 275 17.03 -8.58 -6.50
N ARG A 276 15.70 -8.50 -6.77
CA ARG A 276 15.20 -7.99 -8.06
C ARG A 276 15.63 -6.55 -8.35
N LEU A 277 15.68 -5.70 -7.31
CA LEU A 277 16.10 -4.30 -7.44
C LEU A 277 17.63 -4.24 -7.67
N VAL A 278 18.39 -5.02 -6.93
CA VAL A 278 19.84 -5.18 -7.15
C VAL A 278 20.13 -5.60 -8.59
N MET A 279 19.38 -6.58 -9.14
CA MET A 279 19.57 -7.02 -10.54
C MET A 279 19.28 -5.90 -11.56
N LEU A 280 18.34 -5.00 -11.26
CA LEU A 280 18.11 -3.81 -12.09
C LEU A 280 19.28 -2.83 -11.97
N GLU A 281 19.78 -2.58 -10.77
CA GLU A 281 20.86 -1.65 -10.46
C GLU A 281 22.22 -2.12 -10.98
N THR A 282 22.45 -3.44 -11.09
CA THR A 282 23.67 -4.02 -11.69
C THR A 282 23.57 -4.25 -13.19
N GLY A 283 22.39 -4.06 -13.78
CA GLY A 283 22.15 -4.29 -15.20
C GLY A 283 21.93 -5.77 -15.56
N ASP A 284 21.73 -6.65 -14.57
CA ASP A 284 21.47 -8.08 -14.76
C ASP A 284 20.03 -8.35 -15.22
N CYS A 285 19.14 -7.35 -15.15
CA CYS A 285 17.83 -7.39 -15.79
C CYS A 285 17.44 -6.04 -16.40
N LYS A 286 16.51 -6.07 -17.37
CA LYS A 286 16.02 -4.86 -18.06
C LYS A 286 14.69 -4.37 -17.48
N VAL A 287 13.83 -5.30 -17.10
CA VAL A 287 12.52 -5.06 -16.50
C VAL A 287 12.41 -5.85 -15.21
N THR A 288 11.94 -5.22 -14.17
CA THR A 288 11.67 -5.85 -12.88
C THR A 288 10.20 -5.68 -12.46
N GLY A 289 9.62 -6.67 -11.84
CA GLY A 289 8.37 -6.64 -11.11
C GLY A 289 8.59 -7.18 -9.68
N LYS A 290 7.80 -6.94 -8.74
CA LYS A 290 6.85 -5.88 -8.47
C LYS A 290 7.60 -4.54 -8.44
N ALA A 291 7.10 -3.53 -9.10
CA ALA A 291 7.68 -2.20 -9.02
C ALA A 291 6.64 -1.15 -8.65
N MET A 292 7.10 -0.08 -8.05
CA MET A 292 6.30 1.04 -7.58
C MET A 292 6.99 2.36 -7.93
N PRO A 293 6.28 3.49 -7.97
CA PRO A 293 6.89 4.81 -8.22
C PRO A 293 8.04 5.13 -7.26
N LEU A 294 7.94 4.73 -6.00
CA LEU A 294 8.96 4.89 -4.96
C LEU A 294 10.34 4.33 -5.36
N PHE A 295 10.40 3.32 -6.20
CA PHE A 295 11.68 2.71 -6.60
C PHE A 295 12.62 3.68 -7.32
N GLU A 296 12.08 4.76 -7.91
CA GLU A 296 12.90 5.83 -8.46
C GLU A 296 13.83 6.44 -7.40
N SER A 297 13.34 6.66 -6.17
CA SER A 297 14.17 7.20 -5.09
C SER A 297 15.29 6.23 -4.68
N TYR A 298 15.01 4.93 -4.66
CA TYR A 298 16.01 3.90 -4.31
C TYR A 298 17.12 3.84 -5.36
N VAL A 299 16.72 3.78 -6.63
CA VAL A 299 17.67 3.77 -7.75
C VAL A 299 18.47 5.07 -7.81
N ASN A 300 17.86 6.23 -7.61
CA ASN A 300 18.57 7.51 -7.57
C ASN A 300 19.59 7.57 -6.43
N LYS A 301 19.24 7.04 -5.26
CA LYS A 301 20.16 6.93 -4.12
C LYS A 301 21.34 6.00 -4.43
N ASN A 302 21.08 4.86 -5.06
CA ASN A 302 22.13 3.93 -5.49
C ASN A 302 23.04 4.58 -6.55
N ASN A 303 22.48 5.24 -7.57
CA ASN A 303 23.25 5.97 -8.58
C ASN A 303 24.19 7.01 -7.96
N ALA A 304 23.71 7.79 -6.98
CA ALA A 304 24.53 8.77 -6.27
C ALA A 304 25.73 8.11 -5.56
N GLY A 305 25.55 6.90 -5.07
CA GLY A 305 26.60 6.12 -4.39
C GLY A 305 27.64 5.50 -5.31
N ILE A 306 27.45 5.48 -6.63
CA ILE A 306 28.42 4.86 -7.57
C ILE A 306 29.77 5.56 -7.51
N ALA A 307 29.78 6.90 -7.44
CA ALA A 307 31.01 7.69 -7.48
C ALA A 307 31.85 7.59 -6.20
N ASP A 308 31.25 7.38 -5.05
CA ASP A 308 31.92 7.28 -3.75
C ASP A 308 32.06 5.84 -3.23
N GLY A 309 31.54 4.86 -3.96
CA GLY A 309 31.65 3.44 -3.64
C GLY A 309 30.67 2.96 -2.56
N THR A 310 29.61 3.71 -2.28
CA THR A 310 28.53 3.31 -1.35
C THR A 310 27.37 2.61 -2.05
N ALA A 311 27.33 2.62 -3.39
CA ALA A 311 26.37 1.87 -4.20
C ALA A 311 26.55 0.35 -4.03
N VAL A 312 25.54 -0.40 -4.45
CA VAL A 312 25.64 -1.86 -4.58
C VAL A 312 26.84 -2.21 -5.49
N GLU A 313 27.61 -3.22 -5.10
CA GLU A 313 28.79 -3.67 -5.89
C GLU A 313 28.34 -4.10 -7.31
N GLY A 314 29.01 -3.57 -8.31
CA GLY A 314 28.69 -3.83 -9.72
C GLY A 314 27.60 -2.92 -10.30
N SER A 315 27.10 -1.96 -9.54
CA SER A 315 26.07 -1.03 -10.03
C SER A 315 26.48 -0.28 -11.28
N VAL A 316 25.52 -0.10 -12.17
CA VAL A 316 25.56 0.77 -13.34
C VAL A 316 24.61 1.95 -13.13
N GLU A 317 24.80 3.03 -13.86
CA GLU A 317 23.85 4.16 -13.82
C GLU A 317 22.53 3.74 -14.48
N VAL A 318 21.42 3.89 -13.77
CA VAL A 318 20.07 3.52 -14.19
C VAL A 318 19.16 4.74 -14.21
N GLU A 319 18.60 5.07 -15.36
CA GLU A 319 17.42 5.93 -15.44
C GLU A 319 16.19 5.04 -15.23
N TYR A 320 15.65 5.06 -14.01
CA TYR A 320 14.49 4.24 -13.64
C TYR A 320 13.22 4.76 -14.32
N VAL A 321 12.44 3.83 -14.88
CA VAL A 321 11.11 4.11 -15.41
C VAL A 321 10.07 3.19 -14.80
N PHE A 322 8.98 3.79 -14.31
CA PHE A 322 7.79 3.06 -13.89
C PHE A 322 6.93 2.76 -15.11
N LEU A 323 6.52 1.51 -15.27
CA LEU A 323 5.82 1.00 -16.44
C LEU A 323 4.52 0.29 -16.02
N PRO A 324 3.45 0.42 -16.80
CA PRO A 324 2.23 -0.37 -16.59
C PRO A 324 2.49 -1.87 -16.86
N THR A 325 1.65 -2.71 -16.28
CA THR A 325 1.58 -4.13 -16.64
C THR A 325 1.10 -4.27 -18.09
N PRO A 326 1.68 -5.16 -18.90
CA PRO A 326 1.25 -5.34 -20.30
C PRO A 326 -0.15 -5.95 -20.36
N THR A 327 -0.93 -5.63 -21.39
CA THR A 327 -2.33 -6.07 -21.54
C THR A 327 -2.47 -7.16 -22.61
N MET A 328 -3.13 -8.27 -22.30
CA MET A 328 -3.43 -9.34 -23.25
C MET A 328 -4.50 -8.93 -24.25
N GLU A 329 -4.55 -9.59 -25.41
CA GLU A 329 -5.53 -9.29 -26.47
C GLU A 329 -6.96 -9.45 -25.96
N GLY A 330 -7.80 -8.46 -26.25
CA GLY A 330 -9.22 -8.45 -25.84
C GLY A 330 -9.49 -8.06 -24.39
N VAL A 331 -8.46 -7.73 -23.63
CA VAL A 331 -8.56 -7.31 -22.23
C VAL A 331 -8.48 -5.78 -22.13
N THR A 332 -9.28 -5.19 -21.25
CA THR A 332 -9.17 -3.78 -20.90
C THR A 332 -7.99 -3.59 -19.96
N GLU A 333 -7.15 -2.58 -20.22
CA GLU A 333 -6.01 -2.27 -19.35
C GLU A 333 -6.48 -1.94 -17.93
N GLY A 334 -5.76 -2.48 -16.95
CA GLY A 334 -5.97 -2.24 -15.53
C GLY A 334 -4.65 -2.21 -14.78
N VAL A 335 -4.68 -1.65 -13.58
CA VAL A 335 -3.54 -1.62 -12.67
C VAL A 335 -3.94 -2.25 -11.34
N TYR A 336 -3.08 -3.10 -10.82
CA TYR A 336 -3.28 -3.68 -9.51
C TYR A 336 -3.05 -2.60 -8.44
N GLY A 337 -4.08 -2.39 -7.63
CA GLY A 337 -4.04 -1.53 -6.45
C GLY A 337 -4.13 -2.38 -5.19
N ALA A 338 -3.29 -2.07 -4.20
CA ALA A 338 -3.34 -2.70 -2.89
C ALA A 338 -3.39 -1.60 -1.82
N ALA A 339 -4.38 -1.68 -0.94
CA ALA A 339 -4.48 -0.74 0.16
C ALA A 339 -3.63 -1.20 1.34
N ASN A 340 -2.81 -0.29 1.85
CA ASN A 340 -2.15 -0.45 3.12
C ASN A 340 -2.98 0.30 4.16
N ALA A 341 -3.34 -0.36 5.25
CA ALA A 341 -4.28 0.18 6.21
C ALA A 341 -3.86 -0.12 7.65
N PHE A 342 -4.30 0.74 8.57
CA PHE A 342 -4.33 0.40 9.98
C PHE A 342 -5.70 -0.17 10.36
N ILE A 343 -5.70 -1.27 11.12
CA ILE A 343 -6.89 -1.89 11.70
C ILE A 343 -6.81 -1.86 13.22
N ALA A 344 -7.97 -1.78 13.87
CA ALA A 344 -8.09 -2.00 15.30
C ALA A 344 -8.45 -3.45 15.59
N LEU A 345 -7.89 -4.01 16.66
CA LEU A 345 -8.05 -5.40 17.04
C LEU A 345 -8.49 -5.53 18.50
N ARG A 346 -9.17 -6.64 18.79
CA ARG A 346 -9.51 -7.04 20.15
C ARG A 346 -8.58 -8.16 20.62
N ASN A 347 -8.22 -8.09 21.88
CA ASN A 347 -7.57 -9.17 22.62
C ASN A 347 -8.38 -9.51 23.87
N GLN A 348 -7.91 -10.48 24.67
CA GLN A 348 -8.64 -10.94 25.86
C GLN A 348 -8.84 -9.88 26.96
N ASN A 349 -8.14 -8.75 26.90
CA ASN A 349 -8.18 -7.68 27.89
C ASN A 349 -8.94 -6.43 27.39
N THR A 350 -9.35 -6.40 26.12
CA THR A 350 -9.95 -5.22 25.50
C THR A 350 -11.31 -4.88 26.12
N THR A 351 -11.47 -3.64 26.58
CA THR A 351 -12.72 -3.05 27.05
C THR A 351 -13.21 -1.99 26.06
N ASP A 352 -14.46 -1.56 26.18
CA ASP A 352 -14.99 -0.49 25.31
C ASP A 352 -14.31 0.86 25.59
N GLU A 353 -13.90 1.12 26.86
CA GLU A 353 -13.16 2.33 27.23
C GLU A 353 -11.75 2.32 26.59
N HIS A 354 -11.05 1.17 26.64
CA HIS A 354 -9.78 0.98 25.96
C HIS A 354 -9.91 1.19 24.45
N LEU A 355 -10.95 0.63 23.82
CA LEU A 355 -11.19 0.84 22.39
C LEU A 355 -11.42 2.31 22.01
N ALA A 356 -12.07 3.09 22.86
CA ALA A 356 -12.22 4.52 22.61
C ALA A 356 -10.85 5.22 22.55
N ASN A 357 -9.90 4.84 23.42
CA ASN A 357 -8.52 5.34 23.40
C ASN A 357 -7.76 4.84 22.13
N VAL A 358 -7.96 3.58 21.76
CA VAL A 358 -7.38 2.99 20.52
C VAL A 358 -7.82 3.79 19.28
N MET A 359 -9.11 4.16 19.20
CA MET A 359 -9.64 4.94 18.06
C MET A 359 -9.03 6.34 17.98
N LEU A 360 -8.71 6.99 19.12
CA LEU A 360 -8.04 8.29 19.11
C LEU A 360 -6.66 8.21 18.45
N PHE A 361 -5.87 7.18 18.79
CA PHE A 361 -4.56 7.02 18.22
C PHE A 361 -4.62 6.52 16.77
N LEU A 362 -5.55 5.63 16.46
CA LEU A 362 -5.76 5.12 15.10
C LEU A 362 -6.09 6.27 14.13
N ASP A 363 -7.03 7.15 14.48
CA ASP A 363 -7.37 8.32 13.67
C ASP A 363 -6.18 9.28 13.56
N PHE A 364 -5.49 9.54 14.67
CA PHE A 364 -4.35 10.44 14.71
C PHE A 364 -3.21 10.04 13.76
N ILE A 365 -2.88 8.74 13.65
CA ILE A 365 -1.79 8.27 12.78
C ILE A 365 -2.22 8.03 11.34
N SER A 366 -3.53 7.99 11.06
CA SER A 366 -4.07 7.63 9.75
C SER A 366 -4.62 8.82 8.96
N SER A 367 -4.69 10.03 9.55
CA SER A 367 -5.32 11.20 8.94
C SER A 367 -4.39 12.42 8.86
N GLY A 368 -4.83 13.45 8.15
CA GLY A 368 -4.17 14.75 8.07
C GLY A 368 -2.71 14.70 7.63
N GLU A 369 -1.85 15.47 8.30
CA GLU A 369 -0.43 15.59 7.95
C GLU A 369 0.33 14.26 8.04
N ARG A 370 -0.04 13.34 8.94
CA ARG A 370 0.63 12.06 9.15
C ARG A 370 0.37 11.09 8.00
N ALA A 371 -0.87 11.05 7.53
CA ALA A 371 -1.22 10.33 6.31
C ALA A 371 -0.48 10.95 5.10
N ALA A 372 -0.40 12.28 5.02
CA ALA A 372 0.30 13.01 3.97
C ALA A 372 1.79 12.65 3.92
N VAL A 373 2.49 12.68 5.07
CA VAL A 373 3.91 12.33 5.16
C VAL A 373 4.14 10.90 4.70
N THR A 374 3.31 9.96 5.14
CA THR A 374 3.43 8.53 4.78
C THR A 374 3.19 8.31 3.28
N ALA A 375 2.11 8.85 2.73
CA ALA A 375 1.78 8.69 1.32
C ALA A 375 2.81 9.38 0.41
N ASN A 376 3.25 10.60 0.77
CA ASN A 376 4.27 11.34 0.01
C ASN A 376 5.61 10.61 -0.04
N ALA A 377 6.04 10.03 1.09
CA ALA A 377 7.26 9.22 1.13
C ALA A 377 7.17 7.93 0.30
N CYS A 378 5.95 7.42 0.07
CA CYS A 378 5.69 6.30 -0.83
C CYS A 378 5.49 6.72 -2.29
N TYR A 379 5.58 8.01 -2.64
CA TYR A 379 5.30 8.57 -3.97
C TYR A 379 3.85 8.31 -4.42
N LEU A 380 2.93 8.35 -3.47
CA LEU A 380 1.50 8.08 -3.65
C LEU A 380 0.65 9.27 -3.18
N SER A 381 -0.59 9.32 -3.63
CA SER A 381 -1.56 10.30 -3.14
C SER A 381 -2.23 9.81 -1.87
N CYS A 382 -2.49 10.73 -0.94
CA CYS A 382 -3.36 10.47 0.19
C CYS A 382 -4.77 10.10 -0.27
N VAL A 383 -5.40 9.22 0.49
CA VAL A 383 -6.76 8.74 0.27
C VAL A 383 -7.79 9.37 1.22
N CYS A 384 -7.37 10.35 2.02
CA CYS A 384 -8.24 11.19 2.83
C CYS A 384 -8.11 12.66 2.42
N GLU A 385 -9.17 13.45 2.55
CA GLU A 385 -9.22 14.86 2.11
C GLU A 385 -8.24 15.71 2.91
N THR A 386 -8.25 15.58 4.24
CA THR A 386 -7.34 16.31 5.14
C THR A 386 -5.87 16.00 4.86
N GLY A 387 -5.56 14.74 4.51
CA GLY A 387 -4.21 14.34 4.09
C GLY A 387 -3.81 14.94 2.75
N ARG A 388 -4.71 14.99 1.76
CA ARG A 388 -4.43 15.64 0.46
C ARG A 388 -4.20 17.14 0.60
N GLU A 389 -4.95 17.81 1.47
CA GLU A 389 -4.72 19.23 1.76
C GLU A 389 -3.32 19.47 2.33
N ALA A 390 -2.87 18.64 3.27
CA ALA A 390 -1.53 18.71 3.82
C ALA A 390 -0.45 18.37 2.76
N GLN A 391 -0.68 17.32 1.97
CA GLN A 391 0.24 16.86 0.92
C GLN A 391 0.45 17.89 -0.19
N ALA A 392 -0.54 18.74 -0.48
CA ALA A 392 -0.47 19.74 -1.56
C ALA A 392 0.70 20.73 -1.43
N SER A 393 1.28 20.89 -0.23
CA SER A 393 2.45 21.73 0.04
C SER A 393 3.78 20.97 0.06
N MET A 394 3.76 19.64 -0.07
CA MET A 394 4.95 18.81 0.00
C MET A 394 5.62 18.69 -1.37
N GLU A 395 6.94 18.71 -1.39
CA GLU A 395 7.72 18.46 -2.60
C GLU A 395 7.93 16.96 -2.78
N LEU A 396 7.98 16.52 -4.03
CA LEU A 396 8.27 15.15 -4.42
C LEU A 396 9.37 15.16 -5.48
N ASP A 397 10.51 14.53 -5.18
CA ASP A 397 11.64 14.40 -6.12
C ASP A 397 11.40 13.18 -7.05
N GLN A 398 10.51 13.38 -8.01
CA GLN A 398 10.13 12.38 -9.01
C GLN A 398 10.27 12.96 -10.41
N SER A 399 10.76 12.15 -11.35
CA SER A 399 10.83 12.56 -12.76
C SER A 399 9.43 12.77 -13.35
N ALA A 400 9.31 13.73 -14.27
CA ALA A 400 8.03 14.06 -14.90
C ALA A 400 7.39 12.86 -15.62
N GLY A 401 8.20 11.98 -16.24
CA GLY A 401 7.72 10.76 -16.90
C GLY A 401 7.11 9.77 -15.92
N ASN A 402 7.82 9.49 -14.82
CA ASN A 402 7.31 8.58 -13.78
C ASN A 402 6.11 9.17 -13.03
N ALA A 403 6.09 10.48 -12.78
CA ALA A 403 4.93 11.14 -12.19
C ALA A 403 3.67 11.03 -13.08
N ALA A 404 3.82 11.24 -14.39
CA ALA A 404 2.72 11.08 -15.35
C ALA A 404 2.25 9.61 -15.44
N ALA A 405 3.18 8.65 -15.48
CA ALA A 405 2.88 7.23 -15.50
C ALA A 405 2.16 6.79 -14.20
N ALA A 406 2.60 7.29 -13.05
CA ALA A 406 1.95 7.03 -11.77
C ALA A 406 0.52 7.62 -11.71
N ALA A 407 0.34 8.85 -12.14
CA ALA A 407 -0.99 9.48 -12.19
C ALA A 407 -1.95 8.74 -13.13
N ARG A 408 -1.44 8.26 -14.29
CA ARG A 408 -2.22 7.42 -15.20
C ARG A 408 -2.57 6.08 -14.53
N ALA A 409 -1.62 5.43 -13.87
CA ALA A 409 -1.84 4.15 -13.20
C ALA A 409 -2.94 4.25 -12.14
N VAL A 410 -2.96 5.31 -11.32
CA VAL A 410 -4.04 5.56 -10.33
C VAL A 410 -5.42 5.57 -11.00
N SER A 411 -5.55 6.16 -12.19
CA SER A 411 -6.83 6.21 -12.90
C SER A 411 -7.32 4.87 -13.46
N LEU A 412 -6.45 3.85 -13.48
CA LEU A 412 -6.71 2.50 -13.99
C LEU A 412 -6.89 1.47 -12.86
N VAL A 413 -6.75 1.88 -11.60
CA VAL A 413 -7.01 0.99 -10.46
C VAL A 413 -8.50 0.76 -10.33
N ALA A 414 -8.90 -0.51 -10.32
CA ALA A 414 -10.27 -0.90 -10.03
C ALA A 414 -10.45 -1.10 -8.52
N ALA A 415 -11.50 -0.52 -7.95
CA ALA A 415 -11.89 -0.82 -6.59
C ALA A 415 -12.33 -2.29 -6.45
N PRO A 416 -12.11 -2.93 -5.29
CA PRO A 416 -12.64 -4.27 -5.02
C PRO A 416 -14.17 -4.30 -5.18
N PRO A 417 -14.75 -5.44 -5.61
CA PRO A 417 -16.20 -5.56 -5.71
C PRO A 417 -16.85 -5.43 -4.33
N ALA A 418 -17.95 -4.68 -4.26
CA ALA A 418 -18.71 -4.50 -3.03
C ALA A 418 -19.44 -5.78 -2.63
N GLY A 419 -19.57 -6.03 -1.32
CA GLY A 419 -20.34 -7.14 -0.77
C GLY A 419 -19.57 -8.46 -0.61
N VAL A 420 -18.27 -8.47 -0.82
CA VAL A 420 -17.41 -9.62 -0.45
C VAL A 420 -17.57 -9.87 1.05
N THR A 421 -17.87 -11.12 1.43
CA THR A 421 -17.99 -11.52 2.83
C THR A 421 -16.62 -11.77 3.44
N ALA A 422 -16.55 -11.74 4.77
CA ALA A 422 -15.33 -12.09 5.49
C ALA A 422 -14.88 -13.53 5.18
N GLU A 423 -15.82 -14.48 5.13
CA GLU A 423 -15.57 -15.87 4.74
C GLU A 423 -14.98 -15.97 3.32
N GLN A 424 -15.56 -15.26 2.33
CA GLN A 424 -15.04 -15.25 0.98
C GLN A 424 -13.61 -14.68 0.93
N SER A 425 -13.37 -13.58 1.64
CA SER A 425 -12.04 -12.96 1.72
C SER A 425 -11.02 -13.91 2.37
N ALA A 426 -11.37 -14.55 3.49
CA ALA A 426 -10.51 -15.53 4.18
C ALA A 426 -10.23 -16.76 3.30
N ASN A 427 -11.23 -17.26 2.59
CA ASN A 427 -11.06 -18.38 1.65
C ASN A 427 -10.15 -17.99 0.47
N ALA A 428 -10.25 -16.77 -0.04
CA ALA A 428 -9.36 -16.28 -1.09
C ALA A 428 -7.90 -16.19 -0.61
N ASN A 429 -7.68 -15.77 0.64
CA ASN A 429 -6.34 -15.80 1.25
C ASN A 429 -5.82 -17.24 1.40
N THR A 430 -6.65 -18.17 1.85
CA THR A 430 -6.30 -19.59 1.92
C THR A 430 -5.92 -20.14 0.53
N MET A 431 -6.69 -19.81 -0.52
CA MET A 431 -6.36 -20.18 -1.90
C MET A 431 -5.01 -19.60 -2.32
N MET A 432 -4.74 -18.34 -1.99
CA MET A 432 -3.48 -17.69 -2.35
C MET A 432 -2.29 -18.36 -1.64
N ASP A 433 -2.37 -18.52 -0.34
CA ASP A 433 -1.24 -18.97 0.49
C ASP A 433 -0.98 -20.48 0.37
N GLU A 434 -2.03 -21.30 0.32
CA GLU A 434 -1.88 -22.75 0.37
C GLU A 434 -1.87 -23.44 -1.02
N VAL A 435 -2.40 -22.75 -2.05
CA VAL A 435 -2.51 -23.34 -3.39
C VAL A 435 -1.72 -22.55 -4.42
N ILE A 436 -2.05 -21.26 -4.60
CA ILE A 436 -1.51 -20.47 -5.72
C ILE A 436 -0.02 -20.22 -5.55
N VAL A 437 0.41 -19.72 -4.40
CA VAL A 437 1.83 -19.40 -4.12
C VAL A 437 2.72 -20.64 -4.26
N PRO A 438 2.45 -21.77 -3.61
CA PRO A 438 3.29 -22.96 -3.77
C PRO A 438 3.32 -23.51 -5.21
N LYS A 439 2.17 -23.49 -5.91
CA LYS A 439 2.11 -23.94 -7.30
C LYS A 439 2.82 -23.01 -8.27
N MET A 440 2.77 -21.70 -8.02
CA MET A 440 3.49 -20.71 -8.82
C MET A 440 5.00 -20.86 -8.65
N GLN A 441 5.47 -21.11 -7.44
CA GLN A 441 6.89 -21.41 -7.19
C GLN A 441 7.33 -22.67 -7.92
N ALA A 442 6.50 -23.73 -7.91
CA ALA A 442 6.75 -24.96 -8.65
C ALA A 442 6.72 -24.72 -10.19
N LEU A 443 5.84 -23.84 -10.68
CA LEU A 443 5.78 -23.47 -12.10
C LEU A 443 7.07 -22.74 -12.52
N ILE A 444 7.54 -21.79 -11.73
CA ILE A 444 8.78 -21.06 -11.97
C ILE A 444 9.98 -22.02 -11.97
N ALA A 445 10.02 -22.98 -11.04
CA ALA A 445 11.07 -24.01 -10.98
C ALA A 445 10.98 -25.06 -12.11
N GLY A 446 9.91 -25.04 -12.93
CA GLY A 446 9.67 -26.04 -13.97
C GLY A 446 9.28 -27.42 -13.45
N GLU A 447 8.76 -27.49 -12.21
CA GLU A 447 8.32 -28.71 -11.53
C GLU A 447 6.84 -29.03 -11.78
N THR A 448 6.09 -28.08 -12.33
CA THR A 448 4.69 -28.23 -12.76
C THR A 448 4.46 -27.48 -14.07
N THR A 449 3.26 -27.62 -14.65
CA THR A 449 2.81 -26.92 -15.84
C THR A 449 1.67 -25.96 -15.52
N ALA A 450 1.40 -25.00 -16.42
CA ALA A 450 0.26 -24.09 -16.31
C ALA A 450 -1.06 -24.85 -16.21
N ASP A 451 -1.25 -25.91 -17.04
CA ASP A 451 -2.45 -26.76 -16.99
C ASP A 451 -2.63 -27.44 -15.63
N ALA A 452 -1.57 -28.04 -15.09
CA ALA A 452 -1.62 -28.74 -13.80
C ALA A 452 -1.84 -27.77 -12.63
N MET A 453 -1.24 -26.57 -12.68
CA MET A 453 -1.47 -25.52 -11.70
C MET A 453 -2.92 -25.04 -11.76
N PHE A 454 -3.44 -24.75 -12.94
CA PHE A 454 -4.83 -24.30 -13.13
C PHE A 454 -5.83 -25.33 -12.62
N GLN A 455 -5.63 -26.62 -12.94
CA GLN A 455 -6.49 -27.69 -12.44
C GLN A 455 -6.49 -27.74 -10.89
N ALA A 456 -5.33 -27.61 -10.25
CA ALA A 456 -5.25 -27.59 -8.78
C ALA A 456 -5.98 -26.38 -8.18
N ILE A 457 -5.92 -25.20 -8.83
CA ILE A 457 -6.69 -24.02 -8.42
C ILE A 457 -8.19 -24.30 -8.51
N CYS A 458 -8.65 -24.87 -9.62
CA CYS A 458 -10.07 -25.19 -9.80
C CYS A 458 -10.57 -26.21 -8.77
N ASP A 459 -9.82 -27.30 -8.55
CA ASP A 459 -10.21 -28.37 -7.63
C ASP A 459 -10.41 -27.84 -6.21
N GLU A 460 -9.47 -27.02 -5.70
CA GLU A 460 -9.56 -26.47 -4.35
C GLU A 460 -10.59 -25.34 -4.26
N ALA A 461 -10.68 -24.46 -5.26
CA ALA A 461 -11.67 -23.40 -5.28
C ALA A 461 -13.10 -23.96 -5.29
N PHE A 462 -13.37 -25.02 -6.04
CA PHE A 462 -14.69 -25.67 -6.04
C PHE A 462 -15.02 -26.32 -4.67
N ALA A 463 -14.00 -26.75 -3.94
CA ALA A 463 -14.19 -27.26 -2.58
C ALA A 463 -14.53 -26.15 -1.58
N LEU A 464 -13.89 -24.98 -1.70
CA LEU A 464 -14.08 -23.86 -0.79
C LEU A 464 -15.30 -22.99 -1.11
N PHE A 465 -15.52 -22.67 -2.39
CA PHE A 465 -16.58 -21.73 -2.83
C PHE A 465 -17.79 -22.42 -3.44
N GLY A 466 -17.71 -23.72 -3.76
CA GLY A 466 -18.68 -24.44 -4.58
C GLY A 466 -18.58 -24.07 -6.07
N GLU A 467 -19.07 -24.95 -6.96
CA GLU A 467 -19.02 -24.70 -8.42
C GLU A 467 -19.79 -23.43 -8.81
N ASP A 468 -20.93 -23.15 -8.20
CA ASP A 468 -21.75 -21.96 -8.46
C ASP A 468 -21.09 -20.67 -7.97
N GLY A 469 -20.19 -20.75 -6.98
CA GLY A 469 -19.41 -19.64 -6.43
C GLY A 469 -18.14 -19.33 -7.22
N CYS A 470 -17.85 -20.07 -8.28
CA CYS A 470 -16.66 -19.92 -9.11
C CYS A 470 -17.00 -19.42 -10.52
N GLU A 471 -16.11 -18.60 -11.08
CA GLU A 471 -16.20 -18.18 -12.49
C GLU A 471 -15.54 -19.25 -13.38
N THR A 472 -16.24 -19.69 -14.42
CA THR A 472 -15.73 -20.72 -15.33
C THR A 472 -15.64 -20.25 -16.78
N GLY A 473 -16.08 -19.00 -17.06
CA GLY A 473 -16.06 -18.41 -18.38
C GLY A 473 -14.88 -17.47 -18.63
N PHE A 474 -14.76 -17.02 -19.87
CA PHE A 474 -13.83 -15.93 -20.20
C PHE A 474 -14.42 -14.60 -19.71
N ILE A 475 -13.68 -13.90 -18.91
CA ILE A 475 -14.00 -12.53 -18.46
C ILE A 475 -13.28 -11.58 -19.43
N GLY A 476 -13.96 -11.24 -20.55
CA GLY A 476 -13.52 -10.17 -21.42
C GLY A 476 -13.71 -8.84 -20.72
N GLY A 477 -12.72 -7.93 -20.83
CA GLY A 477 -12.79 -6.60 -20.27
C GLY A 477 -13.70 -5.66 -21.09
#